data_a2d0d3964d4467c540e60831ce01c95b
#
_entry.id   a2d0d3964d4467c540e60831ce01c95b
#
_cell.length_a   1.000
_cell.length_b   1.000
_cell.length_c   1.000
_cell.angle_alpha   90.00
_cell.angle_beta   90.00
_cell.angle_gamma   90.00
#
_symmetry.space_group_name_H-M   'P 1'
#
loop_
_entity.id
_entity.type
_entity.pdbx_description
1 polymer ?
#
loop_
_entity_poly.entity_id
_entity_poly.type
_entity_poly.pdbx_seq_one_letter_code
_entity_poly.pdbx_strand_id
1 'polypeptide(L)'
;GLAQLIAFGMVPENLIDKKVVTLDLALMVAGTKYRGQFEERIKAVMDELKKSKNIIIFIDELHTIVGAGAAEGAMDASNIFKPALSRGELQCIGATTLAEYRKFIEKDSALDRRFQSVKVEAPSVEDTVLILKGIRPKYEEHHNVNFSDKSLEAAAKLTDRYVTGRFLPDKAIDAIDEAGARSRMETMQRPPEIEQLSDEIKEVCALKE
;
A
#
# COMPACT_ATOMS: atom_id res chain seq x y z
N GLY A 1 -10.86 -3.40 -4.10
CA GLY A 1 -12.14 -3.59 -3.38
C GLY A 1 -13.22 -2.66 -3.89
N LEU A 2 -13.48 -1.50 -3.24
CA LEU A 2 -14.63 -0.64 -3.56
C LEU A 2 -14.68 -0.22 -5.04
N ALA A 3 -13.58 0.22 -5.62
CA ALA A 3 -13.52 0.60 -7.04
C ALA A 3 -13.88 -0.55 -7.99
N GLN A 4 -13.47 -1.77 -7.66
CA GLN A 4 -13.84 -2.97 -8.41
C GLN A 4 -15.34 -3.28 -8.28
N LEU A 5 -15.90 -3.19 -7.08
CA LEU A 5 -17.34 -3.40 -6.86
C LEU A 5 -18.17 -2.38 -7.63
N ILE A 6 -17.75 -1.12 -7.69
CA ILE A 6 -18.38 -0.08 -8.52
C ILE A 6 -18.29 -0.47 -10.00
N ALA A 7 -17.12 -0.87 -10.49
CA ALA A 7 -16.91 -1.25 -11.88
C ALA A 7 -17.76 -2.48 -12.29
N PHE A 8 -18.02 -3.39 -11.37
CA PHE A 8 -18.88 -4.57 -11.60
C PHE A 8 -20.37 -4.31 -11.34
N GLY A 9 -20.74 -3.09 -10.93
CA GLY A 9 -22.13 -2.77 -10.59
C GLY A 9 -22.64 -3.45 -9.32
N MET A 10 -21.77 -4.00 -8.50
CA MET A 10 -22.10 -4.68 -7.23
C MET A 10 -22.13 -3.72 -6.04
N VAL A 11 -22.76 -2.56 -6.23
CA VAL A 11 -22.88 -1.50 -5.24
C VAL A 11 -24.31 -0.95 -5.23
N PRO A 12 -24.74 -0.28 -4.15
CA PRO A 12 -26.03 0.44 -4.12
C PRO A 12 -26.15 1.47 -5.25
N GLU A 13 -27.37 1.76 -5.68
CA GLU A 13 -27.69 2.65 -6.81
C GLU A 13 -26.96 4.00 -6.75
N ASN A 14 -26.81 4.57 -5.57
CA ASN A 14 -26.15 5.86 -5.35
C ASN A 14 -24.63 5.83 -5.61
N LEU A 15 -24.05 4.66 -5.82
CA LEU A 15 -22.61 4.47 -6.09
C LEU A 15 -22.30 3.95 -7.51
N ILE A 16 -23.32 3.54 -8.28
CA ILE A 16 -23.13 2.90 -9.61
C ILE A 16 -22.33 3.80 -10.56
N ASP A 17 -22.63 5.10 -10.58
CA ASP A 17 -21.99 6.07 -11.49
C ASP A 17 -20.74 6.73 -10.89
N LYS A 18 -20.33 6.30 -9.69
CA LYS A 18 -19.17 6.89 -9.04
C LYS A 18 -17.87 6.33 -9.59
N LYS A 19 -16.83 7.16 -9.55
CA LYS A 19 -15.46 6.79 -9.89
C LYS A 19 -14.57 7.08 -8.68
N VAL A 20 -13.77 6.11 -8.29
CA VAL A 20 -12.75 6.30 -7.24
C VAL A 20 -11.45 6.71 -7.92
N VAL A 21 -10.95 7.90 -7.56
CA VAL A 21 -9.70 8.46 -8.10
C VAL A 21 -8.73 8.66 -6.95
N THR A 22 -7.55 8.09 -7.05
CA THR A 22 -6.48 8.30 -6.07
C THR A 22 -5.81 9.64 -6.33
N LEU A 23 -5.70 10.45 -5.29
CA LEU A 23 -4.96 11.69 -5.30
C LEU A 23 -3.59 11.46 -4.67
N ASP A 24 -2.55 11.51 -5.49
CA ASP A 24 -1.15 11.39 -5.06
C ASP A 24 -0.51 12.78 -5.02
N LEU A 25 -0.26 13.27 -3.81
CA LEU A 25 0.35 14.58 -3.62
C LEU A 25 1.82 14.62 -4.05
N ALA A 26 2.55 13.53 -3.91
CA ALA A 26 3.94 13.46 -4.31
C ALA A 26 4.08 13.66 -5.83
N LEU A 27 3.19 13.04 -6.61
CA LEU A 27 3.12 13.25 -8.05
C LEU A 27 2.72 14.68 -8.42
N MET A 28 1.92 15.34 -7.60
CA MET A 28 1.52 16.73 -7.86
C MET A 28 2.64 17.73 -7.59
N VAL A 29 3.52 17.45 -6.63
CA VAL A 29 4.74 18.23 -6.35
C VAL A 29 5.81 17.96 -7.40
N ALA A 30 5.89 16.75 -7.94
CA ALA A 30 6.88 16.36 -8.92
C ALA A 30 6.84 17.27 -10.17
N GLY A 31 8.00 17.79 -10.56
CA GLY A 31 8.13 18.67 -11.72
C GLY A 31 7.69 20.12 -11.52
N THR A 32 7.31 20.52 -10.30
CA THR A 32 7.08 21.94 -9.97
C THR A 32 8.39 22.56 -9.49
N LYS A 33 8.85 23.63 -10.16
CA LYS A 33 10.05 24.38 -9.76
C LYS A 33 9.76 25.48 -8.74
N TYR A 34 8.52 25.94 -8.70
CA TYR A 34 8.08 27.06 -7.86
C TYR A 34 6.79 26.71 -7.13
N ARG A 35 6.67 27.18 -5.90
CA ARG A 35 5.50 27.01 -5.03
C ARG A 35 4.17 27.36 -5.71
N GLY A 36 4.11 28.45 -6.44
CA GLY A 36 2.89 28.89 -7.14
C GLY A 36 2.36 27.90 -8.17
N GLN A 37 3.25 27.15 -8.85
CA GLN A 37 2.84 26.13 -9.82
C GLN A 37 2.14 24.94 -9.16
N PHE A 38 2.56 24.56 -7.97
CA PHE A 38 1.92 23.53 -7.18
C PHE A 38 0.53 23.98 -6.71
N GLU A 39 0.41 25.20 -6.19
CA GLU A 39 -0.88 25.76 -5.77
C GLU A 39 -1.87 25.85 -6.94
N GLU A 40 -1.43 26.28 -8.11
CA GLU A 40 -2.26 26.33 -9.32
C GLU A 40 -2.75 24.95 -9.75
N ARG A 41 -1.87 23.94 -9.73
CA ARG A 41 -2.27 22.55 -10.05
C ARG A 41 -3.32 22.02 -9.08
N ILE A 42 -3.12 22.22 -7.77
CA ILE A 42 -4.10 21.78 -6.77
C ILE A 42 -5.42 22.51 -6.97
N LYS A 43 -5.41 23.82 -7.18
CA LYS A 43 -6.64 24.60 -7.43
C LYS A 43 -7.39 24.09 -8.65
N ALA A 44 -6.67 23.84 -9.77
CA ALA A 44 -7.27 23.29 -10.98
C ALA A 44 -7.95 21.94 -10.74
N VAL A 45 -7.26 21.01 -10.07
CA VAL A 45 -7.81 19.71 -9.68
C VAL A 45 -9.04 19.89 -8.77
N MET A 46 -8.95 20.77 -7.78
CA MET A 46 -10.06 21.04 -6.86
C MET A 46 -11.30 21.59 -7.57
N ASP A 47 -11.10 22.49 -8.53
CA ASP A 47 -12.20 23.05 -9.31
C ASP A 47 -12.86 22.03 -10.23
N GLU A 48 -12.09 21.09 -10.78
CA GLU A 48 -12.62 19.97 -11.55
C GLU A 48 -13.40 19.00 -10.67
N LEU A 49 -12.87 18.65 -9.51
CA LEU A 49 -13.50 17.77 -8.53
C LEU A 49 -14.84 18.34 -8.00
N LYS A 50 -14.90 19.64 -7.74
CA LYS A 50 -16.14 20.31 -7.32
C LYS A 50 -17.24 20.29 -8.39
N LYS A 51 -16.85 20.33 -9.67
CA LYS A 51 -17.78 20.23 -10.80
C LYS A 51 -18.26 18.80 -11.02
N SER A 52 -17.44 17.83 -10.68
CA SER A 52 -17.68 16.41 -10.92
C SER A 52 -18.32 15.73 -9.72
N LYS A 53 -19.65 15.69 -9.66
CA LYS A 53 -20.40 15.07 -8.55
C LYS A 53 -20.27 13.54 -8.45
N ASN A 54 -19.66 12.90 -9.46
CA ASN A 54 -19.51 11.45 -9.56
C ASN A 54 -18.12 10.95 -9.14
N ILE A 55 -17.23 11.82 -8.67
CA ILE A 55 -15.89 11.45 -8.24
C ILE A 55 -15.83 11.30 -6.72
N ILE A 56 -15.28 10.17 -6.27
CA ILE A 56 -14.86 9.93 -4.89
C ILE A 56 -13.33 9.96 -4.88
N ILE A 57 -12.74 10.88 -4.13
CA ILE A 57 -11.29 10.98 -4.02
C ILE A 57 -10.82 10.00 -2.95
N PHE A 58 -9.82 9.20 -3.28
CA PHE A 58 -9.07 8.44 -2.29
C PHE A 58 -7.75 9.15 -1.99
N ILE A 59 -7.51 9.43 -0.72
CA ILE A 59 -6.30 10.09 -0.24
C ILE A 59 -5.62 9.17 0.76
N ASP A 60 -4.47 8.64 0.38
CA ASP A 60 -3.63 7.93 1.32
C ASP A 60 -2.87 8.94 2.20
N GLU A 61 -2.57 8.53 3.42
CA GLU A 61 -1.93 9.40 4.42
C GLU A 61 -2.62 10.77 4.55
N LEU A 62 -3.96 10.78 4.71
CA LEU A 62 -4.78 12.00 4.79
C LEU A 62 -4.20 13.04 5.76
N HIS A 63 -3.53 12.61 6.82
CA HIS A 63 -2.89 13.48 7.79
C HIS A 63 -1.82 14.40 7.17
N THR A 64 -1.20 14.01 6.06
CA THR A 64 -0.21 14.84 5.36
C THR A 64 -0.84 16.09 4.75
N ILE A 65 -2.10 15.99 4.32
CA ILE A 65 -2.87 17.12 3.77
C ILE A 65 -3.40 18.03 4.87
N VAL A 66 -3.71 17.47 6.04
CA VAL A 66 -4.46 18.18 7.08
C VAL A 66 -3.57 18.94 8.05
N GLY A 67 -2.28 18.73 8.05
CA GLY A 67 -1.39 19.53 8.90
C GLY A 67 -0.17 18.83 9.46
N ALA A 68 0.13 17.61 9.05
CA ALA A 68 1.32 16.87 9.49
C ALA A 68 2.59 17.21 8.68
N GLY A 69 2.44 17.88 7.56
CA GLY A 69 3.56 18.15 6.67
C GLY A 69 4.42 19.31 7.12
N ALA A 70 5.60 19.02 7.67
CA ALA A 70 6.65 20.01 7.90
C ALA A 70 7.34 20.47 6.60
N ALA A 71 7.02 19.86 5.46
CA ALA A 71 7.54 20.25 4.15
C ALA A 71 6.77 21.44 3.58
N GLU A 72 7.47 22.39 2.99
CA GLU A 72 6.88 23.65 2.47
C GLU A 72 5.67 23.43 1.55
N GLY A 73 5.65 22.39 0.73
CA GLY A 73 4.51 22.09 -0.15
C GLY A 73 3.27 21.52 0.55
N ALA A 74 3.41 20.85 1.70
CA ALA A 74 2.29 20.25 2.42
C ALA A 74 1.43 21.29 3.15
N MET A 75 2.01 22.41 3.62
CA MET A 75 1.25 23.52 4.20
C MET A 75 0.32 24.17 3.17
N ASP A 76 0.71 24.23 1.93
CA ASP A 76 -0.07 24.86 0.87
C ASP A 76 -1.26 23.99 0.46
N ALA A 77 -1.05 22.67 0.38
CA ALA A 77 -2.13 21.71 0.14
C ALA A 77 -3.19 21.77 1.25
N SER A 78 -2.78 21.83 2.51
CA SER A 78 -3.67 21.92 3.66
C SER A 78 -4.62 23.14 3.57
N ASN A 79 -4.08 24.28 3.21
CA ASN A 79 -4.86 25.51 3.10
C ASN A 79 -5.93 25.46 1.99
N ILE A 80 -5.74 24.64 0.97
CA ILE A 80 -6.68 24.47 -0.15
C ILE A 80 -7.68 23.36 0.12
N PHE A 81 -7.22 22.20 0.60
CA PHE A 81 -8.06 21.01 0.81
C PHE A 81 -8.94 21.11 2.05
N LYS A 82 -8.40 21.58 3.17
CA LYS A 82 -9.10 21.63 4.44
C LYS A 82 -10.43 22.41 4.37
N PRO A 83 -10.50 23.60 3.76
CA PRO A 83 -11.78 24.29 3.60
C PRO A 83 -12.79 23.52 2.75
N ALA A 84 -12.36 22.86 1.68
CA ALA A 84 -13.25 22.10 0.81
C ALA A 84 -13.77 20.83 1.48
N LEU A 85 -12.92 20.12 2.21
CA LEU A 85 -13.30 18.94 3.01
C LEU A 85 -14.24 19.35 4.15
N SER A 86 -13.94 20.43 4.87
CA SER A 86 -14.77 20.90 5.99
C SER A 86 -16.15 21.41 5.55
N ARG A 87 -16.29 21.92 4.32
CA ARG A 87 -17.58 22.31 3.75
C ARG A 87 -18.36 21.16 3.11
N GLY A 88 -17.74 19.98 2.98
CA GLY A 88 -18.35 18.83 2.32
C GLY A 88 -18.52 19.00 0.80
N GLU A 89 -17.67 19.83 0.18
CA GLU A 89 -17.68 20.07 -1.27
C GLU A 89 -17.12 18.88 -2.05
N LEU A 90 -16.44 17.96 -1.38
CA LEU A 90 -15.78 16.78 -1.94
C LEU A 90 -16.26 15.51 -1.25
N GLN A 91 -16.42 14.45 -2.03
CA GLN A 91 -16.54 13.09 -1.51
C GLN A 91 -15.15 12.49 -1.39
N CYS A 92 -14.74 12.19 -0.16
CA CYS A 92 -13.37 11.76 0.12
C CYS A 92 -13.35 10.51 1.00
N ILE A 93 -12.48 9.57 0.64
CA ILE A 93 -12.08 8.44 1.48
C ILE A 93 -10.62 8.70 1.84
N GLY A 94 -10.35 8.93 3.11
CA GLY A 94 -8.99 9.13 3.61
C GLY A 94 -8.50 7.90 4.36
N ALA A 95 -7.27 7.48 4.10
CA ALA A 95 -6.59 6.48 4.90
C ALA A 95 -5.55 7.15 5.80
N THR A 96 -5.42 6.68 7.04
CA THR A 96 -4.43 7.17 7.99
C THR A 96 -4.23 6.16 9.13
N THR A 97 -3.20 6.34 9.94
CA THR A 97 -3.03 5.55 11.15
C THR A 97 -3.88 6.08 12.31
N LEU A 98 -4.18 5.24 13.30
CA LEU A 98 -4.92 5.68 14.50
C LEU A 98 -4.19 6.78 15.27
N ALA A 99 -2.86 6.75 15.31
CA ALA A 99 -2.05 7.76 15.98
C ALA A 99 -2.16 9.12 15.29
N GLU A 100 -2.04 9.12 13.96
CA GLU A 100 -2.16 10.32 13.13
C GLU A 100 -3.59 10.88 13.11
N TYR A 101 -4.60 9.99 13.07
CA TYR A 101 -6.00 10.39 13.17
C TYR A 101 -6.26 11.19 14.45
N ARG A 102 -5.85 10.65 15.61
CA ARG A 102 -6.01 11.34 16.92
C ARG A 102 -5.25 12.65 17.00
N LYS A 103 -4.10 12.72 16.34
CA LYS A 103 -3.24 13.91 16.40
C LYS A 103 -3.73 15.05 15.52
N PHE A 104 -4.24 14.74 14.32
CA PHE A 104 -4.50 15.73 13.28
C PHE A 104 -5.96 15.87 12.86
N ILE A 105 -6.76 14.80 12.88
CA ILE A 105 -8.16 14.82 12.44
C ILE A 105 -9.09 15.04 13.62
N GLU A 106 -9.01 14.21 14.64
CA GLU A 106 -9.90 14.26 15.82
C GLU A 106 -9.83 15.60 16.56
N LYS A 107 -8.68 16.23 16.60
CA LYS A 107 -8.48 17.55 17.22
C LYS A 107 -9.07 18.70 16.41
N ASP A 108 -9.33 18.51 15.14
CA ASP A 108 -9.91 19.50 14.27
C ASP A 108 -11.42 19.31 14.17
N SER A 109 -12.18 20.09 14.95
CA SER A 109 -13.63 19.96 15.03
C SER A 109 -14.36 20.15 13.68
N ALA A 110 -13.75 20.84 12.72
CA ALA A 110 -14.32 21.03 11.39
C ALA A 110 -14.20 19.77 10.53
N LEU A 111 -13.11 19.03 10.69
CA LEU A 111 -12.86 17.78 9.97
C LEU A 111 -13.55 16.60 10.67
N ASP A 112 -13.44 16.51 11.98
CA ASP A 112 -14.03 15.43 12.77
C ASP A 112 -15.54 15.27 12.52
N ARG A 113 -16.25 16.40 12.37
CA ARG A 113 -17.69 16.40 12.03
C ARG A 113 -18.01 15.97 10.60
N ARG A 114 -17.01 15.87 9.71
CA ARG A 114 -17.18 15.58 8.28
C ARG A 114 -16.67 14.21 7.89
N PHE A 115 -15.75 13.64 8.67
CA PHE A 115 -15.23 12.32 8.44
C PHE A 115 -15.85 11.34 9.43
N GLN A 116 -16.50 10.31 8.88
CA GLN A 116 -16.89 9.15 9.65
C GLN A 116 -15.70 8.20 9.73
N SER A 117 -15.19 7.96 10.95
CA SER A 117 -14.09 7.00 11.13
C SER A 117 -14.57 5.56 10.94
N VAL A 118 -13.81 4.79 10.17
CA VAL A 118 -14.00 3.36 10.01
C VAL A 118 -12.69 2.68 10.43
N LYS A 119 -12.72 2.05 11.59
CA LYS A 119 -11.55 1.34 12.10
C LYS A 119 -11.39 0.01 11.35
N VAL A 120 -10.23 -0.18 10.72
CA VAL A 120 -9.84 -1.43 10.11
C VAL A 120 -8.94 -2.18 11.10
N GLU A 121 -9.41 -3.31 11.59
CA GLU A 121 -8.65 -4.13 12.53
C GLU A 121 -7.76 -5.13 11.77
N ALA A 122 -6.67 -5.54 12.41
CA ALA A 122 -5.84 -6.61 11.87
C ALA A 122 -6.66 -7.91 11.76
N PRO A 123 -6.49 -8.69 10.69
CA PRO A 123 -7.17 -9.98 10.56
C PRO A 123 -6.67 -10.98 11.61
N SER A 124 -7.49 -12.00 11.87
CA SER A 124 -7.08 -13.16 12.69
C SER A 124 -5.98 -13.98 12.00
N VAL A 125 -5.36 -14.89 12.73
CA VAL A 125 -4.39 -15.83 12.15
C VAL A 125 -5.05 -16.68 11.06
N GLU A 126 -6.28 -17.13 11.28
CA GLU A 126 -7.07 -17.94 10.36
C GLU A 126 -7.39 -17.15 9.07
N ASP A 127 -7.84 -15.91 9.20
CA ASP A 127 -8.10 -15.03 8.05
C ASP A 127 -6.81 -14.72 7.30
N THR A 128 -5.71 -14.54 8.03
CA THR A 128 -4.39 -14.32 7.43
C THR A 128 -3.96 -15.52 6.57
N VAL A 129 -4.18 -16.74 7.03
CA VAL A 129 -3.90 -17.94 6.21
C VAL A 129 -4.73 -17.94 4.93
N LEU A 130 -6.00 -17.53 4.98
CA LEU A 130 -6.84 -17.41 3.77
C LEU A 130 -6.30 -16.32 2.81
N ILE A 131 -5.86 -15.19 3.36
CA ILE A 131 -5.21 -14.12 2.56
C ILE A 131 -3.94 -14.66 1.88
N LEU A 132 -3.06 -15.33 2.65
CA LEU A 132 -1.84 -15.92 2.11
C LEU A 132 -2.13 -16.94 1.00
N LYS A 133 -3.14 -17.80 1.17
CA LYS A 133 -3.59 -18.72 0.13
C LYS A 133 -4.06 -18.00 -1.14
N GLY A 134 -4.74 -16.87 -0.97
CA GLY A 134 -5.22 -16.06 -2.10
C GLY A 134 -4.09 -15.40 -2.90
N ILE A 135 -3.01 -14.97 -2.25
CA ILE A 135 -1.87 -14.32 -2.91
C ILE A 135 -0.77 -15.30 -3.32
N ARG A 136 -0.78 -16.53 -2.78
CA ARG A 136 0.22 -17.59 -3.04
C ARG A 136 0.63 -17.74 -4.51
N PRO A 137 -0.29 -17.83 -5.48
CA PRO A 137 0.11 -18.05 -6.87
C PRO A 137 1.05 -16.97 -7.42
N LYS A 138 0.86 -15.72 -7.02
CA LYS A 138 1.71 -14.60 -7.46
C LYS A 138 3.11 -14.68 -6.85
N TYR A 139 3.23 -15.09 -5.59
CA TYR A 139 4.51 -15.26 -4.92
C TYR A 139 5.25 -16.49 -5.41
N GLU A 140 4.54 -17.59 -5.69
CA GLU A 140 5.11 -18.80 -6.31
C GLU A 140 5.69 -18.50 -7.70
N GLU A 141 4.96 -17.74 -8.53
CA GLU A 141 5.41 -17.29 -9.84
C GLU A 141 6.63 -16.36 -9.74
N HIS A 142 6.60 -15.38 -8.80
CA HIS A 142 7.68 -14.41 -8.63
C HIS A 142 8.99 -15.05 -8.17
N HIS A 143 8.93 -15.92 -7.18
CA HIS A 143 10.10 -16.58 -6.60
C HIS A 143 10.47 -17.89 -7.31
N ASN A 144 9.61 -18.42 -8.16
CA ASN A 144 9.74 -19.73 -8.79
C ASN A 144 9.92 -20.87 -7.76
N VAL A 145 9.09 -20.84 -6.72
CA VAL A 145 9.04 -21.81 -5.61
C VAL A 145 7.60 -22.21 -5.33
N ASN A 146 7.40 -23.33 -4.63
CA ASN A 146 6.07 -23.76 -4.20
C ASN A 146 5.91 -23.57 -2.69
N PHE A 147 4.78 -22.96 -2.26
CA PHE A 147 4.43 -22.82 -0.85
C PHE A 147 3.39 -23.88 -0.46
N SER A 148 3.72 -24.73 0.50
CA SER A 148 2.74 -25.67 1.06
C SER A 148 1.74 -24.96 1.96
N ASP A 149 0.54 -25.52 2.15
CA ASP A 149 -0.44 -24.98 3.09
C ASP A 149 0.12 -24.89 4.52
N LYS A 150 0.93 -25.88 4.92
CA LYS A 150 1.60 -25.88 6.23
C LYS A 150 2.60 -24.73 6.39
N SER A 151 3.33 -24.37 5.34
CA SER A 151 4.25 -23.22 5.40
C SER A 151 3.50 -21.89 5.56
N LEU A 152 2.37 -21.70 4.88
CA LEU A 152 1.53 -20.51 5.03
C LEU A 152 0.92 -20.43 6.44
N GLU A 153 0.45 -21.55 6.99
CA GLU A 153 -0.03 -21.60 8.37
C GLU A 153 1.08 -21.28 9.37
N ALA A 154 2.28 -21.84 9.16
CA ALA A 154 3.43 -21.58 10.01
C ALA A 154 3.82 -20.09 9.94
N ALA A 155 3.87 -19.50 8.73
CA ALA A 155 4.16 -18.09 8.55
C ALA A 155 3.20 -17.19 9.35
N ALA A 156 1.88 -17.43 9.24
CA ALA A 156 0.88 -16.67 10.01
C ALA A 156 1.04 -16.86 11.53
N LYS A 157 1.14 -18.09 12.01
CA LYS A 157 1.23 -18.41 13.45
C LYS A 157 2.52 -17.92 14.10
N LEU A 158 3.66 -18.15 13.43
CA LEU A 158 4.97 -17.79 13.99
C LEU A 158 5.20 -16.29 13.97
N THR A 159 4.80 -15.60 12.91
CA THR A 159 4.91 -14.14 12.87
C THR A 159 3.97 -13.47 13.86
N ASP A 160 2.78 -14.01 14.07
CA ASP A 160 1.88 -13.49 15.09
C ASP A 160 2.49 -13.59 16.49
N ARG A 161 3.12 -14.73 16.79
CA ARG A 161 3.71 -15.00 18.10
C ARG A 161 5.02 -14.27 18.36
N TYR A 162 5.89 -14.15 17.36
CA TYR A 162 7.28 -13.71 17.58
C TYR A 162 7.61 -12.34 17.00
N VAL A 163 6.85 -11.86 16.01
CA VAL A 163 7.08 -10.53 15.42
C VAL A 163 6.16 -9.52 16.10
N THR A 164 6.71 -8.85 17.11
CA THR A 164 6.04 -7.74 17.80
C THR A 164 6.28 -6.43 17.06
N GLY A 165 5.41 -5.48 17.06
CA GLY A 165 5.59 -4.18 16.41
C GLY A 165 5.13 -4.10 14.94
N ARG A 166 4.67 -5.21 14.36
CA ARG A 166 3.98 -5.26 13.06
C ARG A 166 2.68 -6.03 13.20
N PHE A 167 1.72 -5.73 12.32
CA PHE A 167 0.41 -6.35 12.33
C PHE A 167 0.28 -7.41 11.23
N LEU A 168 -0.63 -8.35 11.44
CA LEU A 168 -1.13 -9.20 10.36
C LEU A 168 -1.98 -8.35 9.40
N PRO A 169 -2.01 -8.66 8.09
CA PRO A 169 -1.34 -9.79 7.42
C PRO A 169 0.12 -9.49 7.04
N ASP A 170 0.58 -8.23 7.07
CA ASP A 170 1.84 -7.77 6.47
C ASP A 170 3.05 -8.58 6.96
N LYS A 171 3.18 -8.77 8.28
CA LYS A 171 4.31 -9.54 8.83
C LYS A 171 4.36 -11.00 8.35
N ALA A 172 3.21 -11.58 8.01
CA ALA A 172 3.15 -12.93 7.47
C ALA A 172 3.45 -12.95 5.96
N ILE A 173 3.05 -11.91 5.25
CA ILE A 173 3.40 -11.70 3.83
C ILE A 173 4.91 -11.50 3.69
N ASP A 174 5.52 -10.64 4.52
CA ASP A 174 6.97 -10.44 4.54
C ASP A 174 7.70 -11.76 4.79
N ALA A 175 7.19 -12.61 5.69
CA ALA A 175 7.81 -13.89 6.01
C ALA A 175 7.77 -14.88 4.83
N ILE A 176 6.68 -14.95 4.07
CA ILE A 176 6.63 -15.81 2.88
C ILE A 176 7.47 -15.26 1.74
N ASP A 177 7.54 -13.95 1.60
CA ASP A 177 8.38 -13.28 0.59
C ASP A 177 9.86 -13.58 0.84
N GLU A 178 10.33 -13.36 2.07
CA GLU A 178 11.70 -13.64 2.49
C GLU A 178 12.05 -15.14 2.37
N ALA A 179 11.15 -16.02 2.80
CA ALA A 179 11.34 -17.47 2.70
C ALA A 179 11.41 -17.92 1.24
N GLY A 180 10.58 -17.35 0.36
CA GLY A 180 10.60 -17.61 -1.07
C GLY A 180 11.90 -17.17 -1.74
N ALA A 181 12.33 -15.95 -1.43
CA ALA A 181 13.60 -15.40 -1.93
C ALA A 181 14.78 -16.27 -1.50
N ARG A 182 14.83 -16.67 -0.22
CA ARG A 182 15.89 -17.51 0.32
C ARG A 182 15.91 -18.90 -0.32
N SER A 183 14.76 -19.56 -0.45
CA SER A 183 14.65 -20.86 -1.09
C SER A 183 15.10 -20.83 -2.56
N ARG A 184 14.75 -19.75 -3.29
CA ARG A 184 15.23 -19.53 -4.64
C ARG A 184 16.75 -19.39 -4.69
N MET A 185 17.35 -18.65 -3.78
CA MET A 185 18.80 -18.48 -3.71
C MET A 185 19.51 -19.81 -3.43
N GLU A 186 18.99 -20.62 -2.52
CA GLU A 186 19.54 -21.96 -2.21
C GLU A 186 19.49 -22.90 -3.42
N THR A 187 18.41 -22.84 -4.21
CA THR A 187 18.30 -23.64 -5.44
C THR A 187 19.18 -23.14 -6.59
N MET A 188 19.56 -21.86 -6.58
CA MET A 188 20.49 -21.28 -7.56
C MET A 188 21.96 -21.54 -7.23
N GLN A 189 22.30 -21.83 -6.00
CA GLN A 189 23.65 -22.23 -5.62
C GLN A 189 23.92 -23.64 -6.20
N ARG A 190 24.98 -23.73 -6.99
CA ARG A 190 25.44 -25.06 -7.47
C ARG A 190 25.83 -25.88 -6.25
N PRO A 191 25.41 -27.16 -6.17
CA PRO A 191 25.91 -28.05 -5.14
C PRO A 191 27.44 -28.02 -5.14
N PRO A 192 28.10 -28.04 -3.97
CA PRO A 192 29.55 -27.96 -3.86
C PRO A 192 30.27 -29.06 -4.67
N GLU A 193 29.64 -30.21 -4.85
CA GLU A 193 30.14 -31.32 -5.68
C GLU A 193 30.21 -30.95 -7.17
N ILE A 194 29.24 -30.15 -7.67
CA ILE A 194 29.26 -29.67 -9.06
C ILE A 194 30.30 -28.57 -9.25
N GLU A 195 30.53 -27.71 -8.24
CA GLU A 195 31.60 -26.71 -8.28
C GLU A 195 32.97 -27.40 -8.32
N GLN A 196 33.22 -28.39 -7.46
CA GLN A 196 34.46 -29.18 -7.46
C GLN A 196 34.72 -29.87 -8.80
N LEU A 197 33.71 -30.56 -9.35
CA LEU A 197 33.81 -31.19 -10.68
C LEU A 197 34.08 -30.17 -11.79
N SER A 198 33.48 -28.99 -11.72
CA SER A 198 33.70 -27.91 -12.68
C SER A 198 35.15 -27.38 -12.63
N ASP A 199 35.72 -27.30 -11.44
CA ASP A 199 37.10 -26.82 -11.26
C ASP A 199 38.10 -27.89 -11.63
N GLU A 200 37.86 -29.19 -11.34
CA GLU A 200 38.65 -30.31 -11.86
C GLU A 200 38.65 -30.35 -13.39
N ILE A 201 37.50 -30.12 -14.03
CA ILE A 201 37.41 -30.06 -15.50
C ILE A 201 38.25 -28.89 -16.04
N LYS A 202 38.23 -27.72 -15.40
CA LYS A 202 39.04 -26.57 -15.81
C LYS A 202 40.55 -26.88 -15.69
N GLU A 203 40.96 -27.49 -14.57
CA GLU A 203 42.37 -27.89 -14.40
C GLU A 203 42.84 -28.89 -15.45
N VAL A 204 42.04 -29.93 -15.74
CA VAL A 204 42.35 -30.91 -16.79
C VAL A 204 42.39 -30.26 -18.17
N CYS A 205 41.52 -29.31 -18.45
CA CYS A 205 41.53 -28.58 -19.72
C CYS A 205 42.79 -27.70 -19.85
N ALA A 206 43.22 -27.03 -18.77
CA ALA A 206 44.42 -26.19 -18.75
C ALA A 206 45.73 -26.99 -18.87
N LEU A 207 45.73 -28.28 -18.51
CA LEU A 207 46.83 -29.19 -18.69
C LEU A 207 46.94 -29.76 -20.12
N LYS A 208 45.92 -29.55 -20.95
CA LYS A 208 45.84 -30.01 -22.34
C LYS A 208 46.31 -28.98 -23.37
N GLU A 209 46.41 -27.72 -22.98
CA GLU A 209 47.00 -26.63 -23.75
C GLU A 209 48.52 -26.52 -23.47
#